data_3ac1b90683439237d93e7b4f4fcf68b8
#
_entry.id   3ac1b90683439237d93e7b4f4fcf68b8
#
_cell.length_a   1.000
_cell.length_b   1.000
_cell.length_c   1.000
_cell.angle_alpha   90.00
_cell.angle_beta   90.00
_cell.angle_gamma   90.00
#
_symmetry.space_group_name_H-M   'P 1'
#
loop_
_entity.id
_entity.type
_entity.pdbx_description
1 polymer ?
#
loop_
_entity_poly.entity_id
_entity_poly.type
_entity_poly.pdbx_seq_one_letter_code
_entity_poly.pdbx_strand_id
1 'polypeptide(L)'
;MRVVKLVEISELKTGPFGTQFSANEYVIDGIPVINVKNIGYGNIIETGMGYVGQSTVERLSDHRLQEGDIVFGRKGSVDRHCLITKVQDGWMQGSDCIRVRITDSSVLPSFVSYYLLTDALKAKINNSAVGSTMASLNTDILGDIEINLPTYEEQCKIANILSSIDSKIENNNEINDYLEQKLRLLYEHMMSNVQTGGVTGHNTIASALTDIITGKEDANFASPAGKYKFFTCSNDTLRCDKYVFNASSILIAGNGDFNVKHYTGRFNAYQRTYVLMPGRKYYGLLYLASLYQINSFKSTSAGSIVKFITKGDIENIPVFIPDNEEVLSKINHLLMLQEQYQVENDELAALRDWLLPMLMNGQATIED
;
A
#
# COMPACT_ATOMS: atom_id res chain seq x y z
N MET A 1 8.42 -27.78 -19.61
CA MET A 1 7.25 -26.95 -19.26
C MET A 1 5.99 -27.57 -19.85
N ARG A 2 4.93 -27.72 -19.04
CA ARG A 2 3.59 -28.18 -19.48
C ARG A 2 2.67 -26.96 -19.55
N VAL A 3 1.95 -26.76 -20.65
CA VAL A 3 0.91 -25.75 -20.76
C VAL A 3 -0.41 -26.38 -20.34
N VAL A 4 -1.11 -25.76 -19.39
CA VAL A 4 -2.40 -26.22 -18.89
C VAL A 4 -3.38 -25.07 -18.76
N LYS A 5 -4.68 -25.36 -18.89
CA LYS A 5 -5.72 -24.40 -18.56
C LYS A 5 -5.97 -24.40 -17.04
N LEU A 6 -6.31 -23.25 -16.48
CA LEU A 6 -6.59 -23.13 -15.05
C LEU A 6 -7.71 -24.06 -14.59
N VAL A 7 -8.74 -24.28 -15.42
CA VAL A 7 -9.83 -25.22 -15.15
C VAL A 7 -9.38 -26.68 -15.04
N GLU A 8 -8.27 -27.05 -15.68
CA GLU A 8 -7.75 -28.44 -15.65
C GLU A 8 -7.04 -28.77 -14.35
N ILE A 9 -6.60 -27.75 -13.59
CA ILE A 9 -5.80 -27.90 -12.37
C ILE A 9 -6.50 -27.35 -11.12
N SER A 10 -7.73 -26.82 -11.26
CA SER A 10 -8.41 -26.14 -10.16
C SER A 10 -9.93 -26.28 -10.22
N GLU A 11 -10.56 -26.11 -9.06
CA GLU A 11 -11.99 -25.85 -8.93
C GLU A 11 -12.25 -24.34 -8.89
N LEU A 12 -13.11 -23.85 -9.78
CA LEU A 12 -13.54 -22.45 -9.80
C LEU A 12 -14.95 -22.32 -9.22
N LYS A 13 -15.12 -21.40 -8.26
CA LYS A 13 -16.43 -21.18 -7.62
C LYS A 13 -16.72 -19.71 -7.46
N THR A 14 -17.88 -19.28 -8.00
CA THR A 14 -18.40 -17.92 -7.74
C THR A 14 -18.87 -17.79 -6.29
N GLY A 15 -18.77 -16.58 -5.73
CA GLY A 15 -19.24 -16.31 -4.39
C GLY A 15 -20.76 -16.44 -4.23
N PRO A 16 -21.26 -16.50 -3.00
CA PRO A 16 -22.69 -16.57 -2.72
C PRO A 16 -23.37 -15.25 -3.14
N PHE A 17 -24.43 -15.32 -3.93
CA PHE A 17 -25.12 -14.13 -4.42
C PHE A 17 -26.65 -14.25 -4.38
N GLY A 18 -27.33 -13.13 -4.54
CA GLY A 18 -28.78 -13.07 -4.50
C GLY A 18 -29.32 -13.39 -3.11
N THR A 19 -30.23 -14.34 -3.03
CA THR A 19 -30.87 -14.76 -1.78
C THR A 19 -29.98 -15.61 -0.87
N GLN A 20 -28.82 -16.06 -1.35
CA GLN A 20 -27.89 -16.85 -0.55
C GLN A 20 -27.13 -16.04 0.49
N PHE A 21 -26.82 -14.77 0.20
CA PHE A 21 -26.07 -13.89 1.08
C PHE A 21 -26.52 -12.46 0.91
N SER A 22 -27.05 -11.86 1.96
CA SER A 22 -27.61 -10.51 1.95
C SER A 22 -26.76 -9.52 2.77
N ALA A 23 -26.91 -8.23 2.48
CA ALA A 23 -26.20 -7.17 3.21
C ALA A 23 -26.55 -7.14 4.72
N ASN A 24 -27.72 -7.64 5.10
CA ASN A 24 -28.16 -7.68 6.50
C ASN A 24 -27.46 -8.76 7.35
N GLU A 25 -26.70 -9.64 6.72
CA GLU A 25 -25.96 -10.69 7.42
C GLU A 25 -24.58 -10.25 7.89
N TYR A 26 -24.15 -9.04 7.47
CA TYR A 26 -22.92 -8.48 7.99
C TYR A 26 -23.10 -8.03 9.44
N VAL A 27 -22.12 -8.34 10.26
CA VAL A 27 -22.06 -8.00 11.68
C VAL A 27 -20.85 -7.09 11.96
N ILE A 28 -20.80 -6.51 13.17
CA ILE A 28 -19.69 -5.61 13.56
C ILE A 28 -18.40 -6.40 13.80
N ASP A 29 -18.51 -7.62 14.33
CA ASP A 29 -17.39 -8.51 14.67
C ASP A 29 -17.76 -9.96 14.35
N GLY A 30 -16.80 -10.75 13.87
CA GLY A 30 -17.03 -12.14 13.44
C GLY A 30 -15.97 -12.65 12.50
N ILE A 31 -16.37 -13.55 11.58
CA ILE A 31 -15.47 -14.11 10.57
C ILE A 31 -15.36 -13.13 9.39
N PRO A 32 -14.14 -12.76 8.98
CA PRO A 32 -13.92 -11.81 7.89
C PRO A 32 -14.42 -12.33 6.53
N VAL A 33 -14.92 -11.40 5.70
CA VAL A 33 -15.40 -11.68 4.34
C VAL A 33 -14.55 -10.91 3.34
N ILE A 34 -13.91 -11.62 2.41
CA ILE A 34 -13.14 -11.01 1.32
C ILE A 34 -14.10 -10.54 0.24
N ASN A 35 -14.28 -9.23 0.15
CA ASN A 35 -15.03 -8.56 -0.91
C ASN A 35 -14.07 -7.98 -1.96
N VAL A 36 -14.57 -7.55 -3.12
CA VAL A 36 -13.75 -7.00 -4.22
C VAL A 36 -12.82 -5.88 -3.75
N LYS A 37 -13.27 -5.00 -2.85
CA LYS A 37 -12.44 -3.92 -2.28
C LYS A 37 -11.25 -4.39 -1.45
N ASN A 38 -11.30 -5.64 -0.98
CA ASN A 38 -10.26 -6.27 -0.16
C ASN A 38 -9.24 -7.05 -0.99
N ILE A 39 -9.39 -7.08 -2.32
CA ILE A 39 -8.52 -7.82 -3.23
C ILE A 39 -7.48 -6.86 -3.82
N GLY A 40 -6.21 -7.12 -3.56
CA GLY A 40 -5.05 -6.41 -4.10
C GLY A 40 -4.43 -7.13 -5.28
N TYR A 41 -3.13 -6.95 -5.47
CA TYR A 41 -2.31 -7.66 -6.45
C TYR A 41 -1.46 -8.72 -5.72
N GLY A 42 -2.03 -9.91 -5.53
CA GLY A 42 -1.44 -11.02 -4.77
C GLY A 42 -1.73 -10.98 -3.26
N ASN A 43 -2.10 -9.83 -2.72
CA ASN A 43 -2.28 -9.57 -1.29
C ASN A 43 -3.74 -9.20 -0.94
N ILE A 44 -4.05 -9.19 0.35
CA ILE A 44 -5.35 -8.78 0.89
C ILE A 44 -5.23 -7.35 1.44
N ILE A 45 -6.24 -6.53 1.16
CA ILE A 45 -6.41 -5.18 1.71
C ILE A 45 -7.39 -5.27 2.87
N GLU A 46 -6.90 -5.21 4.09
CA GLU A 46 -7.74 -5.41 5.28
C GLU A 46 -8.62 -4.19 5.64
N THR A 47 -8.34 -3.03 5.06
CA THR A 47 -9.13 -1.82 5.31
C THR A 47 -10.59 -2.01 4.91
N GLY A 48 -11.50 -1.77 5.84
CA GLY A 48 -12.94 -1.84 5.61
C GLY A 48 -13.47 -3.27 5.42
N MET A 49 -12.85 -4.26 6.06
CA MET A 49 -13.36 -5.64 6.07
C MET A 49 -14.82 -5.69 6.53
N GLY A 50 -15.57 -6.60 5.94
CA GLY A 50 -16.89 -6.99 6.45
C GLY A 50 -16.78 -8.29 7.24
N TYR A 51 -17.68 -8.52 8.17
CA TYR A 51 -17.66 -9.71 9.03
C TYR A 51 -19.03 -10.37 9.01
N VAL A 52 -19.06 -11.71 9.22
CA VAL A 52 -20.29 -12.49 9.34
C VAL A 52 -20.27 -13.35 10.59
N GLY A 53 -21.47 -13.66 11.09
CA GLY A 53 -21.63 -14.56 12.24
C GLY A 53 -21.41 -16.01 11.90
N GLN A 54 -21.14 -16.83 12.92
CA GLN A 54 -20.86 -18.27 12.80
C GLN A 54 -22.00 -19.04 12.07
N SER A 55 -23.26 -18.69 12.29
CA SER A 55 -24.40 -19.31 11.61
C SER A 55 -24.40 -19.11 10.10
N THR A 56 -23.96 -17.93 9.63
CA THR A 56 -23.79 -17.65 8.19
C THR A 56 -22.66 -18.48 7.61
N VAL A 57 -21.54 -18.62 8.34
CA VAL A 57 -20.39 -19.44 7.93
C VAL A 57 -20.79 -20.92 7.80
N GLU A 58 -21.56 -21.45 8.75
CA GLU A 58 -22.04 -22.84 8.71
C GLU A 58 -22.99 -23.09 7.53
N ARG A 59 -23.92 -22.18 7.29
CA ARG A 59 -24.87 -22.24 6.17
C ARG A 59 -24.17 -22.11 4.80
N LEU A 60 -23.13 -21.29 4.73
CA LEU A 60 -22.35 -21.02 3.51
C LEU A 60 -20.98 -21.72 3.53
N SER A 61 -20.87 -22.86 4.22
CA SER A 61 -19.61 -23.60 4.41
C SER A 61 -18.83 -23.86 3.12
N ASP A 62 -19.52 -24.04 2.01
CA ASP A 62 -18.95 -24.21 0.68
C ASP A 62 -18.18 -22.97 0.15
N HIS A 63 -18.42 -21.80 0.73
CA HIS A 63 -17.73 -20.55 0.40
C HIS A 63 -16.66 -20.19 1.42
N ARG A 64 -16.34 -21.12 2.31
CA ARG A 64 -15.22 -20.96 3.24
C ARG A 64 -13.90 -21.10 2.48
N LEU A 65 -13.03 -20.14 2.69
CA LEU A 65 -11.71 -20.10 2.09
C LEU A 65 -10.75 -21.01 2.86
N GLN A 66 -9.79 -21.56 2.15
CA GLN A 66 -8.72 -22.38 2.68
C GLN A 66 -7.37 -21.83 2.24
N GLU A 67 -6.33 -22.14 3.02
CA GLU A 67 -4.96 -21.85 2.61
C GLU A 67 -4.68 -22.37 1.20
N GLY A 68 -4.10 -21.53 0.35
CA GLY A 68 -3.84 -21.83 -1.06
C GLY A 68 -4.96 -21.43 -2.02
N ASP A 69 -6.14 -21.03 -1.55
CA ASP A 69 -7.17 -20.48 -2.43
C ASP A 69 -6.70 -19.15 -3.03
N ILE A 70 -7.02 -18.92 -4.31
CA ILE A 70 -6.80 -17.67 -4.99
C ILE A 70 -8.17 -17.02 -5.23
N VAL A 71 -8.37 -15.78 -4.80
CA VAL A 71 -9.67 -15.10 -4.89
C VAL A 71 -9.57 -13.90 -5.82
N PHE A 72 -10.37 -13.90 -6.87
CA PHE A 72 -10.49 -12.82 -7.84
C PHE A 72 -11.69 -11.93 -7.58
N GLY A 73 -11.57 -10.64 -7.94
CA GLY A 73 -12.71 -9.75 -8.09
C GLY A 73 -13.47 -10.06 -9.38
N ARG A 74 -14.80 -10.24 -9.27
CA ARG A 74 -15.65 -10.54 -10.41
C ARG A 74 -16.00 -9.31 -11.25
N LYS A 75 -15.96 -8.11 -10.67
CA LYS A 75 -16.34 -6.84 -11.30
C LYS A 75 -15.33 -5.74 -11.03
N GLY A 76 -15.20 -4.82 -11.96
CA GLY A 76 -14.30 -3.68 -11.85
C GLY A 76 -12.86 -4.04 -12.20
N SER A 77 -11.94 -3.99 -11.25
CA SER A 77 -10.53 -4.38 -11.44
C SER A 77 -10.40 -5.91 -11.44
N VAL A 78 -10.76 -6.53 -12.53
CA VAL A 78 -10.86 -7.99 -12.71
C VAL A 78 -9.51 -8.71 -12.78
N ASP A 79 -8.43 -7.99 -13.00
CA ASP A 79 -7.04 -8.48 -13.00
C ASP A 79 -6.42 -8.58 -11.61
N ARG A 80 -7.17 -8.16 -10.58
CA ARG A 80 -6.73 -8.30 -9.19
C ARG A 80 -7.13 -9.65 -8.61
N HIS A 81 -6.24 -10.21 -7.84
CA HIS A 81 -6.49 -11.40 -7.03
C HIS A 81 -5.72 -11.31 -5.71
N CYS A 82 -6.10 -12.13 -4.74
CA CYS A 82 -5.33 -12.37 -3.53
C CYS A 82 -5.14 -13.86 -3.29
N LEU A 83 -4.00 -14.23 -2.71
CA LEU A 83 -3.71 -15.58 -2.25
C LEU A 83 -4.09 -15.69 -0.77
N ILE A 84 -4.81 -16.75 -0.43
CA ILE A 84 -5.18 -17.07 0.96
C ILE A 84 -4.01 -17.80 1.62
N THR A 85 -3.49 -17.20 2.66
CA THR A 85 -2.44 -17.80 3.50
C THR A 85 -3.05 -18.46 4.73
N LYS A 86 -2.22 -19.07 5.54
CA LYS A 86 -2.65 -19.72 6.80
C LYS A 86 -3.38 -18.75 7.75
N VAL A 87 -3.05 -17.45 7.70
CA VAL A 87 -3.70 -16.43 8.56
C VAL A 87 -5.17 -16.25 8.20
N GLN A 88 -5.51 -16.34 6.92
CA GLN A 88 -6.88 -16.18 6.43
C GLN A 88 -7.63 -17.49 6.24
N ASP A 89 -7.03 -18.62 6.64
CA ASP A 89 -7.73 -19.91 6.59
C ASP A 89 -9.05 -19.84 7.37
N GLY A 90 -10.13 -20.24 6.74
CA GLY A 90 -11.47 -20.16 7.33
C GLY A 90 -12.24 -18.87 7.13
N TRP A 91 -11.66 -17.84 6.50
CA TRP A 91 -12.39 -16.65 6.09
C TRP A 91 -13.44 -16.96 5.03
N MET A 92 -14.32 -16.00 4.73
CA MET A 92 -15.42 -16.20 3.80
C MET A 92 -15.18 -15.50 2.46
N GLN A 93 -15.60 -16.17 1.38
CA GLN A 93 -15.65 -15.59 0.04
C GLN A 93 -16.87 -14.65 -0.08
N GLY A 94 -16.65 -13.41 -0.53
CA GLY A 94 -17.72 -12.45 -0.79
C GLY A 94 -18.47 -12.70 -2.10
N SER A 95 -19.61 -12.05 -2.25
CA SER A 95 -20.57 -12.30 -3.34
C SER A 95 -20.02 -12.02 -4.75
N ASP A 96 -19.29 -10.93 -4.93
CA ASP A 96 -18.73 -10.54 -6.23
C ASP A 96 -17.28 -11.03 -6.41
N CYS A 97 -16.95 -12.20 -5.87
CA CYS A 97 -15.64 -12.83 -5.96
C CYS A 97 -15.72 -14.19 -6.68
N ILE A 98 -14.60 -14.62 -7.24
CA ILE A 98 -14.42 -15.98 -7.79
C ILE A 98 -13.24 -16.61 -7.06
N ARG A 99 -13.47 -17.75 -6.41
CA ARG A 99 -12.43 -18.58 -5.80
C ARG A 99 -11.88 -19.55 -6.83
N VAL A 100 -10.56 -19.66 -6.89
CA VAL A 100 -9.80 -20.69 -7.59
C VAL A 100 -9.09 -21.51 -6.54
N ARG A 101 -9.44 -22.78 -6.42
CA ARG A 101 -8.81 -23.75 -5.52
C ARG A 101 -8.03 -24.76 -6.34
N ILE A 102 -6.71 -24.74 -6.21
CA ILE A 102 -5.84 -25.70 -6.91
C ILE A 102 -6.11 -27.09 -6.36
N THR A 103 -6.41 -28.04 -7.26
CA THR A 103 -6.73 -29.45 -6.91
C THR A 103 -5.65 -30.41 -7.39
N ASP A 104 -4.80 -30.01 -8.32
CA ASP A 104 -3.66 -30.79 -8.79
C ASP A 104 -2.48 -30.63 -7.80
N SER A 105 -2.12 -31.71 -7.12
CA SER A 105 -1.04 -31.73 -6.14
C SER A 105 0.37 -31.46 -6.71
N SER A 106 0.52 -31.51 -8.03
CA SER A 106 1.76 -31.14 -8.72
C SER A 106 1.87 -29.64 -9.00
N VAL A 107 0.88 -28.84 -8.58
CA VAL A 107 0.80 -27.40 -8.81
C VAL A 107 0.82 -26.64 -7.48
N LEU A 108 1.74 -25.73 -7.35
CA LEU A 108 1.89 -24.89 -6.16
C LEU A 108 0.99 -23.62 -6.27
N PRO A 109 0.02 -23.40 -5.38
CA PRO A 109 -0.89 -22.25 -5.46
C PRO A 109 -0.17 -20.89 -5.46
N SER A 110 0.89 -20.72 -4.66
CA SER A 110 1.66 -19.48 -4.63
C SER A 110 2.39 -19.21 -5.95
N PHE A 111 2.89 -20.24 -6.64
CA PHE A 111 3.45 -20.10 -7.99
C PHE A 111 2.38 -19.60 -8.96
N VAL A 112 1.17 -20.19 -8.94
CA VAL A 112 0.06 -19.76 -9.80
C VAL A 112 -0.31 -18.32 -9.50
N SER A 113 -0.39 -17.94 -8.23
CA SER A 113 -0.65 -16.54 -7.84
C SER A 113 0.39 -15.59 -8.44
N TYR A 114 1.68 -15.87 -8.31
CA TYR A 114 2.73 -15.04 -8.94
C TYR A 114 2.64 -15.04 -10.48
N TYR A 115 2.35 -16.19 -11.08
CA TYR A 115 2.19 -16.26 -12.54
C TYR A 115 1.07 -15.32 -13.03
N LEU A 116 -0.03 -15.25 -12.30
CA LEU A 116 -1.18 -14.38 -12.58
C LEU A 116 -0.87 -12.87 -12.38
N LEU A 117 0.20 -12.51 -11.66
CA LEU A 117 0.65 -11.13 -11.49
C LEU A 117 1.47 -10.61 -12.68
N THR A 118 1.84 -11.46 -13.64
CA THR A 118 2.57 -11.00 -14.84
C THR A 118 1.73 -10.05 -15.67
N ASP A 119 2.35 -9.01 -16.23
CA ASP A 119 1.64 -7.99 -17.02
C ASP A 119 0.95 -8.59 -18.27
N ALA A 120 1.54 -9.62 -18.84
CA ALA A 120 0.95 -10.33 -19.97
C ALA A 120 -0.40 -10.97 -19.61
N LEU A 121 -0.50 -11.59 -18.41
CA LEU A 121 -1.75 -12.20 -17.96
C LEU A 121 -2.76 -11.17 -17.45
N LYS A 122 -2.33 -10.14 -16.74
CA LYS A 122 -3.21 -9.02 -16.39
C LYS A 122 -3.85 -8.41 -17.62
N ALA A 123 -3.06 -8.16 -18.69
CA ALA A 123 -3.58 -7.67 -19.94
C ALA A 123 -4.53 -8.68 -20.63
N LYS A 124 -4.21 -9.98 -20.62
CA LYS A 124 -5.09 -11.04 -21.16
C LYS A 124 -6.43 -11.09 -20.42
N ILE A 125 -6.41 -11.04 -19.08
CA ILE A 125 -7.63 -11.03 -18.24
C ILE A 125 -8.48 -9.79 -18.55
N ASN A 126 -7.88 -8.59 -18.55
CA ASN A 126 -8.57 -7.34 -18.83
C ASN A 126 -9.20 -7.31 -20.23
N ASN A 127 -8.49 -7.84 -21.24
CA ASN A 127 -8.99 -7.91 -22.61
C ASN A 127 -10.08 -8.97 -22.81
N SER A 128 -10.12 -10.01 -21.98
CA SER A 128 -11.12 -11.08 -22.05
C SER A 128 -12.37 -10.76 -21.24
N ALA A 129 -12.32 -9.77 -20.34
CA ALA A 129 -13.45 -9.39 -19.52
C ALA A 129 -14.58 -8.80 -20.37
N VAL A 130 -15.83 -9.16 -20.02
CA VAL A 130 -17.02 -8.75 -20.75
C VAL A 130 -17.66 -7.52 -20.08
N GLY A 131 -18.06 -6.54 -20.88
CA GLY A 131 -18.82 -5.37 -20.42
C GLY A 131 -18.18 -4.04 -20.81
N SER A 132 -18.97 -3.19 -21.49
CA SER A 132 -18.51 -1.87 -21.97
C SER A 132 -18.42 -0.81 -20.88
N THR A 133 -19.21 -0.94 -19.80
CA THR A 133 -19.28 0.04 -18.70
C THR A 133 -18.56 -0.46 -17.45
N MET A 134 -18.56 -1.77 -17.20
CA MET A 134 -17.87 -2.39 -16.07
C MET A 134 -17.37 -3.76 -16.50
N ALA A 135 -16.05 -3.94 -16.49
CA ALA A 135 -15.43 -5.23 -16.77
C ALA A 135 -15.97 -6.31 -15.81
N SER A 136 -16.35 -7.45 -16.35
CA SER A 136 -16.86 -8.58 -15.57
C SER A 136 -16.14 -9.86 -15.96
N LEU A 137 -15.70 -10.59 -14.94
CA LEU A 137 -15.05 -11.89 -15.05
C LEU A 137 -16.04 -12.99 -14.70
N ASN A 138 -15.96 -14.12 -15.39
CA ASN A 138 -16.70 -15.33 -15.06
C ASN A 138 -15.76 -16.55 -14.94
N THR A 139 -16.28 -17.68 -14.49
CA THR A 139 -15.50 -18.91 -14.31
C THR A 139 -14.94 -19.47 -15.60
N ASP A 140 -15.64 -19.29 -16.74
CA ASP A 140 -15.21 -19.83 -18.02
C ASP A 140 -14.00 -19.04 -18.57
N ILE A 141 -14.08 -17.70 -18.54
CA ILE A 141 -12.97 -16.83 -18.94
C ILE A 141 -11.73 -17.10 -18.06
N LEU A 142 -11.93 -17.21 -16.76
CA LEU A 142 -10.84 -17.47 -15.82
C LEU A 142 -10.27 -18.89 -16.01
N GLY A 143 -11.15 -19.87 -16.24
CA GLY A 143 -10.76 -21.25 -16.47
C GLY A 143 -9.97 -21.48 -17.74
N ASP A 144 -10.20 -20.65 -18.78
CA ASP A 144 -9.48 -20.73 -20.07
C ASP A 144 -8.08 -20.08 -20.03
N ILE A 145 -7.66 -19.52 -18.89
CA ILE A 145 -6.31 -18.96 -18.75
C ILE A 145 -5.29 -20.11 -18.81
N GLU A 146 -4.35 -19.99 -19.74
CA GLU A 146 -3.23 -20.93 -19.89
C GLU A 146 -2.08 -20.54 -18.95
N ILE A 147 -1.54 -21.55 -18.25
CA ILE A 147 -0.41 -21.43 -17.34
C ILE A 147 0.71 -22.33 -17.81
N ASN A 148 1.91 -21.79 -17.91
CA ASN A 148 3.13 -22.56 -18.18
C ASN A 148 3.65 -23.12 -16.87
N LEU A 149 3.52 -24.43 -16.67
CA LEU A 149 3.96 -25.10 -15.45
C LEU A 149 5.36 -25.71 -15.65
N PRO A 150 6.37 -25.25 -14.92
CA PRO A 150 7.63 -25.97 -14.76
C PRO A 150 7.48 -27.17 -13.82
N THR A 151 8.56 -27.86 -13.51
CA THR A 151 8.54 -28.92 -12.49
C THR A 151 8.10 -28.34 -11.12
N TYR A 152 7.53 -29.19 -10.27
CA TYR A 152 7.09 -28.73 -8.93
C TYR A 152 8.24 -28.13 -8.11
N GLU A 153 9.45 -28.69 -8.24
CA GLU A 153 10.65 -28.17 -7.60
C GLU A 153 10.98 -26.74 -8.07
N GLU A 154 10.92 -26.49 -9.38
CA GLU A 154 11.12 -25.15 -9.94
C GLU A 154 10.02 -24.17 -9.51
N GLN A 155 8.75 -24.62 -9.44
CA GLN A 155 7.66 -23.80 -8.90
C GLN A 155 7.97 -23.39 -7.45
N CYS A 156 8.44 -24.30 -6.62
CA CYS A 156 8.84 -24.01 -5.25
C CYS A 156 10.00 -23.01 -5.17
N LYS A 157 11.06 -23.19 -5.96
CA LYS A 157 12.20 -22.26 -6.00
C LYS A 157 11.77 -20.86 -6.41
N ILE A 158 10.97 -20.73 -7.47
CA ILE A 158 10.46 -19.44 -7.96
C ILE A 158 9.57 -18.76 -6.91
N ALA A 159 8.60 -19.49 -6.37
CA ALA A 159 7.67 -18.94 -5.38
C ALA A 159 8.40 -18.52 -4.10
N ASN A 160 9.39 -19.29 -3.64
CA ASN A 160 10.18 -18.97 -2.44
C ASN A 160 10.99 -17.68 -2.61
N ILE A 161 11.60 -17.45 -3.77
CA ILE A 161 12.36 -16.21 -4.02
C ILE A 161 11.42 -15.01 -3.99
N LEU A 162 10.32 -15.07 -4.74
CA LEU A 162 9.38 -13.96 -4.84
C LEU A 162 8.70 -13.67 -3.49
N SER A 163 8.29 -14.71 -2.77
CA SER A 163 7.68 -14.56 -1.44
C SER A 163 8.67 -14.04 -0.39
N SER A 164 9.95 -14.37 -0.49
CA SER A 164 10.97 -13.82 0.40
C SER A 164 11.14 -12.31 0.20
N ILE A 165 11.06 -11.84 -1.05
CA ILE A 165 11.09 -10.40 -1.35
C ILE A 165 9.84 -9.71 -0.79
N ASP A 166 8.64 -10.27 -1.05
CA ASP A 166 7.39 -9.70 -0.55
C ASP A 166 7.35 -9.68 0.99
N SER A 167 7.76 -10.77 1.65
CA SER A 167 7.85 -10.83 3.11
C SER A 167 8.82 -9.81 3.69
N LYS A 168 9.93 -9.53 2.99
CA LYS A 168 10.88 -8.49 3.42
C LYS A 168 10.28 -7.10 3.29
N ILE A 169 9.53 -6.82 2.20
CA ILE A 169 8.79 -5.56 2.01
C ILE A 169 7.74 -5.39 3.12
N GLU A 170 6.97 -6.43 3.42
CA GLU A 170 5.95 -6.40 4.47
C GLU A 170 6.56 -6.12 5.85
N ASN A 171 7.61 -6.84 6.21
CA ASN A 171 8.35 -6.61 7.47
C ASN A 171 8.90 -5.17 7.56
N ASN A 172 9.45 -4.63 6.48
CA ASN A 172 9.92 -3.26 6.45
C ASN A 172 8.76 -2.25 6.63
N ASN A 173 7.57 -2.52 6.07
CA ASN A 173 6.38 -1.69 6.28
C ASN A 173 5.95 -1.72 7.75
N GLU A 174 5.89 -2.89 8.39
CA GLU A 174 5.58 -3.02 9.82
C GLU A 174 6.60 -2.25 10.68
N ILE A 175 7.88 -2.36 10.37
CA ILE A 175 8.93 -1.58 11.06
C ILE A 175 8.68 -0.08 10.89
N ASN A 176 8.32 0.38 9.69
CA ASN A 176 8.02 1.79 9.43
C ASN A 176 6.81 2.28 10.22
N ASP A 177 5.77 1.45 10.38
CA ASP A 177 4.59 1.77 11.20
C ASP A 177 4.97 1.89 12.69
N TYR A 178 5.82 1.00 13.21
CA TYR A 178 6.34 1.11 14.57
C TYR A 178 7.23 2.34 14.77
N LEU A 179 8.08 2.68 13.80
CA LEU A 179 8.90 3.88 13.85
C LEU A 179 8.05 5.15 13.85
N GLU A 180 6.99 5.20 13.05
CA GLU A 180 6.04 6.32 13.03
C GLU A 180 5.32 6.48 14.38
N GLN A 181 4.83 5.39 14.95
CA GLN A 181 4.21 5.40 16.29
C GLN A 181 5.20 5.89 17.33
N LYS A 182 6.45 5.40 17.30
CA LYS A 182 7.49 5.81 18.24
C LYS A 182 7.86 7.29 18.10
N LEU A 183 7.93 7.80 16.86
CA LEU A 183 8.15 9.23 16.60
C LEU A 183 7.05 10.09 17.19
N ARG A 184 5.79 9.70 17.01
CA ARG A 184 4.62 10.40 17.58
C ARG A 184 4.67 10.41 19.11
N LEU A 185 4.85 9.24 19.73
CA LEU A 185 4.94 9.13 21.19
C LEU A 185 6.10 9.95 21.77
N LEU A 186 7.26 9.95 21.10
CA LEU A 186 8.42 10.75 21.53
C LEU A 186 8.12 12.24 21.47
N TYR A 187 7.45 12.71 20.42
CA TYR A 187 7.04 14.10 20.29
C TYR A 187 5.98 14.50 21.31
N GLU A 188 4.95 13.70 21.49
CA GLU A 188 3.89 13.91 22.49
C GLU A 188 4.46 13.98 23.92
N HIS A 189 5.35 13.06 24.26
CA HIS A 189 6.02 13.04 25.56
C HIS A 189 6.87 14.30 25.75
N MET A 190 7.63 14.72 24.73
CA MET A 190 8.39 15.96 24.77
C MET A 190 7.47 17.16 25.01
N MET A 191 6.38 17.29 24.26
CA MET A 191 5.44 18.42 24.38
C MET A 191 4.69 18.43 25.71
N SER A 192 4.34 17.28 26.26
CA SER A 192 3.76 17.17 27.60
C SER A 192 4.74 17.65 28.69
N ASN A 193 6.01 17.27 28.57
CA ASN A 193 7.05 17.73 29.50
C ASN A 193 7.35 19.22 29.37
N VAL A 194 7.21 19.81 28.19
CA VAL A 194 7.29 21.27 28.00
C VAL A 194 6.19 21.98 28.81
N GLN A 195 4.95 21.49 28.72
CA GLN A 195 3.80 22.06 29.46
C GLN A 195 3.97 21.98 30.98
N THR A 196 4.62 20.96 31.48
CA THR A 196 4.88 20.77 32.94
C THR A 196 6.18 21.41 33.40
N GLY A 197 6.94 22.07 32.55
CA GLY A 197 8.23 22.70 32.85
C GLY A 197 9.39 21.73 33.00
N GLY A 198 9.22 20.45 32.63
CA GLY A 198 10.27 19.41 32.69
C GLY A 198 11.28 19.45 31.54
N VAL A 199 10.99 20.19 30.47
CA VAL A 199 11.90 20.38 29.33
C VAL A 199 12.07 21.88 29.08
N THR A 200 13.32 22.34 29.10
CA THR A 200 13.70 23.71 28.76
C THR A 200 13.93 23.86 27.26
N GLY A 201 13.70 25.06 26.74
CA GLY A 201 13.85 25.37 25.32
C GLY A 201 13.18 26.69 24.97
N HIS A 202 12.96 26.94 23.70
CA HIS A 202 12.31 28.15 23.23
C HIS A 202 11.33 27.89 22.09
N ASN A 203 10.31 28.72 22.01
CA ASN A 203 9.33 28.68 20.93
C ASN A 203 9.84 29.44 19.69
N THR A 204 9.55 28.90 18.54
CA THR A 204 9.79 29.51 17.24
C THR A 204 8.68 29.13 16.25
N ILE A 205 8.82 29.49 15.00
CA ILE A 205 7.88 29.14 13.91
C ILE A 205 8.64 28.52 12.74
N ALA A 206 7.94 27.82 11.86
CA ALA A 206 8.53 27.08 10.75
C ALA A 206 9.37 28.00 9.83
N SER A 207 8.89 29.22 9.55
CA SER A 207 9.61 30.18 8.68
C SER A 207 10.95 30.68 9.24
N ALA A 208 11.19 30.52 10.55
CA ALA A 208 12.49 30.80 11.15
C ALA A 208 13.51 29.65 10.95
N LEU A 209 13.06 28.47 10.59
CA LEU A 209 13.90 27.27 10.41
C LEU A 209 14.17 26.94 8.94
N THR A 210 13.31 27.40 8.03
CA THR A 210 13.42 27.10 6.60
C THR A 210 12.58 28.03 5.75
N ASP A 211 12.97 28.20 4.50
CA ASP A 211 12.11 28.79 3.49
C ASP A 211 10.98 27.84 3.11
N ILE A 212 9.78 28.38 2.87
CA ILE A 212 8.63 27.66 2.38
C ILE A 212 8.42 28.00 0.91
N ILE A 213 8.62 27.02 0.05
CA ILE A 213 8.41 27.15 -1.39
C ILE A 213 7.33 26.18 -1.86
N THR A 214 6.84 26.32 -3.08
CA THR A 214 5.87 25.39 -3.68
C THR A 214 6.49 24.69 -4.88
N GLY A 215 5.97 23.54 -5.23
CA GLY A 215 6.20 22.93 -6.53
C GLY A 215 5.75 23.88 -7.66
N LYS A 216 6.11 23.56 -8.89
CA LYS A 216 5.79 24.39 -10.06
C LYS A 216 4.95 23.67 -11.11
N GLU A 217 4.88 22.36 -11.02
CA GLU A 217 4.23 21.53 -12.02
C GLU A 217 2.75 21.35 -11.72
N ASP A 218 1.95 21.10 -12.75
CA ASP A 218 0.56 20.67 -12.57
C ASP A 218 0.43 19.16 -12.41
N ALA A 219 -0.79 18.65 -12.14
CA ALA A 219 -1.00 17.23 -11.90
C ALA A 219 -0.73 16.34 -13.13
N ASN A 220 -0.81 16.89 -14.35
CA ASN A 220 -0.59 16.16 -15.60
C ASN A 220 0.91 15.94 -15.90
N PHE A 221 1.79 16.53 -15.10
CA PHE A 221 3.23 16.29 -15.17
C PHE A 221 3.63 14.86 -14.76
N ALA A 222 2.73 14.13 -14.12
CA ALA A 222 2.96 12.75 -13.72
C ALA A 222 3.21 11.84 -14.94
N SER A 223 4.22 10.99 -14.83
CA SER A 223 4.58 9.96 -15.80
C SER A 223 4.71 8.63 -15.06
N PRO A 224 3.83 7.63 -15.29
CA PRO A 224 3.86 6.37 -14.53
C PRO A 224 5.20 5.63 -14.60
N ALA A 225 5.91 5.74 -15.71
CA ALA A 225 7.24 5.16 -15.91
C ALA A 225 8.38 6.09 -15.50
N GLY A 226 8.08 7.26 -14.90
CA GLY A 226 9.06 8.28 -14.53
C GLY A 226 10.06 7.78 -13.48
N LYS A 227 11.28 8.29 -13.56
CA LYS A 227 12.38 7.89 -12.69
C LYS A 227 12.28 8.45 -11.27
N TYR A 228 11.71 9.67 -11.14
CA TYR A 228 11.74 10.42 -9.88
C TYR A 228 10.37 10.44 -9.22
N LYS A 229 10.32 10.57 -7.89
CA LYS A 229 9.07 10.76 -7.15
C LYS A 229 8.47 12.13 -7.47
N PHE A 230 7.14 12.16 -7.63
CA PHE A 230 6.35 13.37 -7.85
C PHE A 230 5.31 13.49 -6.75
N PHE A 231 5.49 14.47 -5.89
CA PHE A 231 4.62 14.69 -4.74
C PHE A 231 3.49 15.63 -5.07
N THR A 232 2.27 15.14 -4.95
CA THR A 232 1.04 15.91 -5.13
C THR A 232 0.33 16.06 -3.79
N CYS A 233 -0.88 16.61 -3.79
CA CYS A 233 -1.73 16.69 -2.59
C CYS A 233 -2.42 15.36 -2.24
N SER A 234 -2.35 14.34 -3.11
CA SER A 234 -2.83 12.98 -2.80
C SER A 234 -1.95 12.30 -1.75
N ASN A 235 -2.49 11.31 -1.05
CA ASN A 235 -1.69 10.42 -0.20
C ASN A 235 -0.70 9.59 -1.02
N ASP A 236 -1.07 9.20 -2.23
CA ASP A 236 -0.21 8.44 -3.12
C ASP A 236 0.90 9.32 -3.71
N THR A 237 2.09 8.75 -3.82
CA THR A 237 3.22 9.40 -4.47
C THR A 237 3.30 8.94 -5.92
N LEU A 238 3.22 9.89 -6.85
CA LEU A 238 3.33 9.64 -8.28
C LEU A 238 4.81 9.63 -8.72
N ARG A 239 5.04 9.43 -10.03
CA ARG A 239 6.36 9.48 -10.64
C ARG A 239 6.40 10.53 -11.75
N CYS A 240 7.62 11.00 -12.10
CA CYS A 240 7.89 11.95 -13.19
C CYS A 240 9.27 11.73 -13.77
N ASP A 241 9.51 12.31 -14.96
CA ASP A 241 10.76 12.13 -15.71
C ASP A 241 11.85 13.13 -15.31
N LYS A 242 11.49 14.24 -14.67
CA LYS A 242 12.43 15.31 -14.30
C LYS A 242 12.26 15.67 -12.83
N TYR A 243 13.38 15.95 -12.16
CA TYR A 243 13.38 16.47 -10.80
C TYR A 243 13.76 17.96 -10.79
N VAL A 244 13.32 18.67 -9.76
CA VAL A 244 13.66 20.06 -9.46
C VAL A 244 14.36 20.15 -8.09
N PHE A 245 14.00 19.27 -7.17
CA PHE A 245 14.52 19.24 -5.80
C PHE A 245 15.51 18.08 -5.63
N ASN A 246 16.54 18.29 -4.82
CA ASN A 246 17.48 17.25 -4.39
C ASN A 246 17.94 17.57 -2.95
N ALA A 247 17.09 17.22 -1.99
CA ALA A 247 17.30 17.54 -0.57
C ALA A 247 16.44 16.64 0.35
N SER A 248 16.73 16.68 1.65
CA SER A 248 15.81 16.22 2.68
C SER A 248 14.70 17.26 2.84
N SER A 249 13.46 16.88 2.59
CA SER A 249 12.34 17.81 2.46
C SER A 249 11.10 17.32 3.18
N ILE A 250 10.37 18.24 3.77
CA ILE A 250 9.03 18.04 4.31
C ILE A 250 8.04 18.56 3.27
N LEU A 251 7.05 17.79 2.94
CA LEU A 251 6.10 18.03 1.87
C LEU A 251 4.70 18.14 2.47
N ILE A 252 4.06 19.28 2.35
CA ILE A 252 2.74 19.54 2.92
C ILE A 252 1.74 19.80 1.81
N ALA A 253 0.67 19.01 1.79
CA ALA A 253 -0.42 19.17 0.85
C ALA A 253 -1.23 20.43 1.19
N GLY A 254 -1.27 21.40 0.27
CA GLY A 254 -1.99 22.66 0.44
C GLY A 254 -3.50 22.57 0.22
N ASN A 255 -4.00 21.45 -0.33
CA ASN A 255 -5.42 21.16 -0.52
C ASN A 255 -5.67 19.64 -0.52
N GLY A 256 -6.93 19.23 -0.65
CA GLY A 256 -7.29 17.81 -0.67
C GLY A 256 -7.15 17.16 0.70
N ASP A 257 -6.42 16.05 0.80
CA ASP A 257 -6.33 15.23 2.01
C ASP A 257 -5.46 15.82 3.14
N PHE A 258 -4.87 17.01 2.95
CA PHE A 258 -4.02 17.66 3.94
C PHE A 258 -3.05 16.68 4.62
N ASN A 259 -2.13 16.11 3.84
CA ASN A 259 -1.12 15.21 4.36
C ASN A 259 0.24 15.91 4.50
N VAL A 260 1.08 15.33 5.34
CA VAL A 260 2.48 15.72 5.51
C VAL A 260 3.33 14.50 5.20
N LYS A 261 4.28 14.65 4.30
CA LYS A 261 5.24 13.61 3.92
C LYS A 261 6.65 14.12 4.17
N HIS A 262 7.58 13.21 4.25
CA HIS A 262 9.01 13.51 4.26
C HIS A 262 9.73 12.67 3.21
N TYR A 263 10.79 13.21 2.64
CA TYR A 263 11.57 12.50 1.62
C TYR A 263 12.97 13.11 1.48
N THR A 264 13.94 12.23 1.33
CA THR A 264 15.33 12.62 1.02
C THR A 264 15.72 12.08 -0.35
N GLY A 265 16.09 12.98 -1.28
CA GLY A 265 16.53 12.60 -2.61
C GLY A 265 16.09 13.55 -3.70
N ARG A 266 16.07 13.04 -4.94
CA ARG A 266 15.66 13.79 -6.14
C ARG A 266 14.17 13.60 -6.39
N PHE A 267 13.42 14.69 -6.47
CA PHE A 267 11.97 14.66 -6.67
C PHE A 267 11.45 15.92 -7.36
N ASN A 268 10.17 15.90 -7.70
CA ASN A 268 9.42 17.08 -8.12
C ASN A 268 8.14 17.21 -7.30
N ALA A 269 7.49 18.35 -7.31
CA ALA A 269 6.31 18.65 -6.53
C ALA A 269 5.27 19.43 -7.33
N TYR A 270 4.00 19.15 -7.05
CA TYR A 270 2.85 19.84 -7.58
C TYR A 270 2.77 21.29 -7.03
N GLN A 271 2.29 22.22 -7.85
CA GLN A 271 2.23 23.67 -7.53
C GLN A 271 1.48 24.02 -6.22
N ARG A 272 0.65 23.11 -5.68
CA ARG A 272 -0.04 23.28 -4.40
C ARG A 272 0.53 22.40 -3.27
N THR A 273 1.70 21.82 -3.49
CA THR A 273 2.48 21.11 -2.47
C THR A 273 3.56 22.04 -1.98
N TYR A 274 3.54 22.36 -0.70
CA TYR A 274 4.59 23.13 -0.05
C TYR A 274 5.79 22.23 0.24
N VAL A 275 6.98 22.77 -0.02
CA VAL A 275 8.26 22.10 0.17
C VAL A 275 9.08 22.90 1.17
N LEU A 276 9.43 22.27 2.28
CA LEU A 276 10.25 22.82 3.35
C LEU A 276 11.57 22.04 3.39
N MET A 277 12.70 22.71 3.33
CA MET A 277 14.04 22.12 3.33
C MET A 277 14.86 22.62 4.53
N PRO A 278 14.48 22.23 5.77
CA PRO A 278 15.18 22.69 6.97
C PRO A 278 16.58 22.09 7.06
N GLY A 279 17.45 22.72 7.84
CA GLY A 279 18.72 22.14 8.20
C GLY A 279 18.56 20.78 8.90
N ARG A 280 19.53 19.87 8.70
CA ARG A 280 19.48 18.48 9.20
C ARG A 280 19.11 18.37 10.70
N LYS A 281 19.54 19.33 11.51
CA LYS A 281 19.27 19.34 12.97
C LYS A 281 17.78 19.39 13.29
N TYR A 282 17.00 20.15 12.53
CA TYR A 282 15.58 20.42 12.80
C TYR A 282 14.62 19.67 11.89
N TYR A 283 15.13 18.83 10.99
CA TYR A 283 14.33 18.14 9.99
C TYR A 283 13.20 17.30 10.59
N GLY A 284 13.51 16.38 11.49
CA GLY A 284 12.51 15.54 12.13
C GLY A 284 11.58 16.32 13.07
N LEU A 285 12.12 17.31 13.79
CA LEU A 285 11.30 18.13 14.68
C LEU A 285 10.25 18.93 13.88
N LEU A 286 10.66 19.57 12.79
CA LEU A 286 9.75 20.34 11.94
C LEU A 286 8.74 19.43 11.22
N TYR A 287 9.16 18.21 10.82
CA TYR A 287 8.23 17.21 10.29
C TYR A 287 7.12 16.90 11.28
N LEU A 288 7.46 16.56 12.53
CA LEU A 288 6.49 16.24 13.57
C LEU A 288 5.59 17.43 13.92
N ALA A 289 6.17 18.61 14.08
CA ALA A 289 5.40 19.84 14.33
C ALA A 289 4.39 20.12 13.20
N SER A 290 4.81 19.94 11.94
CA SER A 290 3.94 20.07 10.78
C SER A 290 2.83 19.03 10.77
N LEU A 291 3.15 17.77 11.07
CA LEU A 291 2.20 16.66 11.13
C LEU A 291 1.08 16.93 12.16
N TYR A 292 1.45 17.38 13.35
CA TYR A 292 0.49 17.69 14.41
C TYR A 292 -0.38 18.89 14.05
N GLN A 293 0.22 19.96 13.51
CA GLN A 293 -0.53 21.16 13.13
C GLN A 293 -1.53 20.88 12.00
N ILE A 294 -1.12 20.12 10.98
CA ILE A 294 -1.99 19.75 9.86
C ILE A 294 -3.13 18.84 10.31
N ASN A 295 -2.90 17.91 11.23
CA ASN A 295 -3.95 17.09 11.81
C ASN A 295 -4.95 17.92 12.64
N SER A 296 -4.48 18.96 13.33
CA SER A 296 -5.37 19.93 14.00
C SER A 296 -6.26 20.67 13.00
N PHE A 297 -5.73 21.08 11.86
CA PHE A 297 -6.54 21.69 10.78
C PHE A 297 -7.60 20.74 10.22
N LYS A 298 -7.31 19.45 10.07
CA LYS A 298 -8.30 18.44 9.66
C LYS A 298 -9.46 18.35 10.65
N SER A 299 -9.17 18.26 11.94
CA SER A 299 -10.19 18.09 12.99
C SER A 299 -11.10 19.30 13.13
N THR A 300 -10.58 20.52 12.99
CA THR A 300 -11.36 21.76 13.06
C THR A 300 -12.17 22.05 11.80
N SER A 301 -11.90 21.34 10.71
CA SER A 301 -12.52 21.55 9.39
C SER A 301 -13.72 20.66 9.10
N ALA A 302 -14.09 19.77 9.99
CA ALA A 302 -15.26 18.91 9.86
C ALA A 302 -16.55 19.77 9.88
N GLY A 303 -17.04 20.17 8.70
CA GLY A 303 -18.30 20.89 8.55
C GLY A 303 -18.34 22.05 7.56
N SER A 304 -17.31 22.37 6.81
CA SER A 304 -17.36 23.44 5.78
C SER A 304 -16.57 23.14 4.52
N ILE A 305 -17.03 23.71 3.43
CA ILE A 305 -16.49 23.72 2.04
C ILE A 305 -14.96 23.69 1.99
N VAL A 306 -14.42 22.93 1.03
CA VAL A 306 -12.99 22.71 0.71
C VAL A 306 -12.10 23.83 1.21
N LYS A 307 -11.42 23.60 2.32
CA LYS A 307 -10.41 24.51 2.85
C LYS A 307 -9.08 24.21 2.17
N PHE A 308 -8.32 25.25 1.90
CA PHE A 308 -6.93 25.15 1.49
C PHE A 308 -6.05 25.72 2.60
N ILE A 309 -4.87 25.16 2.75
CA ILE A 309 -3.83 25.67 3.65
C ILE A 309 -3.06 26.72 2.89
N THR A 310 -2.91 27.89 3.48
CA THR A 310 -2.14 28.99 2.89
C THR A 310 -0.65 28.89 3.27
N LYS A 311 0.20 29.61 2.53
CA LYS A 311 1.62 29.72 2.87
C LYS A 311 1.81 30.30 4.28
N GLY A 312 1.00 31.29 4.66
CA GLY A 312 1.04 31.90 5.99
C GLY A 312 0.70 30.91 7.11
N ASP A 313 -0.23 29.97 6.88
CA ASP A 313 -0.54 28.92 7.85
C ASP A 313 0.68 28.03 8.12
N ILE A 314 1.46 27.74 7.07
CA ILE A 314 2.66 26.90 7.18
C ILE A 314 3.83 27.70 7.78
N GLU A 315 4.03 28.96 7.38
CA GLU A 315 5.05 29.84 7.94
C GLU A 315 4.93 29.98 9.45
N ASN A 316 3.69 29.99 9.96
CA ASN A 316 3.36 30.16 11.38
C ASN A 316 3.17 28.84 12.15
N ILE A 317 3.51 27.68 11.59
CA ILE A 317 3.49 26.42 12.35
C ILE A 317 4.38 26.59 13.58
N PRO A 318 3.83 26.43 14.82
CA PRO A 318 4.60 26.59 16.03
C PRO A 318 5.56 25.43 16.22
N VAL A 319 6.79 25.73 16.55
CA VAL A 319 7.86 24.76 16.81
C VAL A 319 8.51 25.08 18.15
N PHE A 320 8.55 24.11 19.05
CA PHE A 320 9.33 24.19 20.28
C PHE A 320 10.69 23.52 20.08
N ILE A 321 11.78 24.27 20.24
CA ILE A 321 13.15 23.76 20.14
C ILE A 321 13.64 23.45 21.55
N PRO A 322 13.85 22.17 21.93
CA PRO A 322 14.41 21.82 23.23
C PRO A 322 15.90 22.15 23.30
N ASP A 323 16.37 22.55 24.50
CA ASP A 323 17.80 22.78 24.75
C ASP A 323 18.59 21.46 24.71
N ASN A 324 17.92 20.33 25.01
CA ASN A 324 18.52 19.00 24.94
C ASN A 324 18.56 18.50 23.47
N GLU A 325 19.75 18.55 22.87
CA GLU A 325 19.98 18.07 21.48
C GLU A 325 19.83 16.56 21.31
N GLU A 326 19.88 15.79 22.39
CA GLU A 326 19.72 14.32 22.32
C GLU A 326 18.34 13.92 21.77
N VAL A 327 17.29 14.64 22.15
CA VAL A 327 15.93 14.41 21.66
C VAL A 327 15.85 14.65 20.16
N LEU A 328 16.44 15.74 19.68
CA LEU A 328 16.49 16.06 18.24
C LEU A 328 17.26 14.99 17.47
N SER A 329 18.38 14.52 18.02
CA SER A 329 19.17 13.44 17.41
C SER A 329 18.39 12.15 17.32
N LYS A 330 17.64 11.76 18.36
CA LYS A 330 16.79 10.57 18.37
C LYS A 330 15.68 10.66 17.34
N ILE A 331 14.98 11.79 17.25
CA ILE A 331 13.91 12.01 16.26
C ILE A 331 14.49 11.89 14.83
N ASN A 332 15.58 12.58 14.55
CA ASN A 332 16.21 12.52 13.23
C ASN A 332 16.71 11.12 12.87
N HIS A 333 17.24 10.36 13.84
CA HIS A 333 17.69 9.00 13.62
C HIS A 333 16.51 8.06 13.26
N LEU A 334 15.39 8.14 13.98
CA LEU A 334 14.21 7.32 13.67
C LEU A 334 13.63 7.66 12.29
N LEU A 335 13.58 8.94 11.93
CA LEU A 335 13.10 9.38 10.62
C LEU A 335 14.02 8.89 9.49
N MET A 336 15.34 8.93 9.71
CA MET A 336 16.31 8.40 8.76
C MET A 336 16.17 6.88 8.56
N LEU A 337 15.88 6.13 9.62
CA LEU A 337 15.60 4.69 9.52
C LEU A 337 14.35 4.42 8.68
N GLN A 338 13.26 5.18 8.86
CA GLN A 338 12.07 5.07 8.02
C GLN A 338 12.40 5.29 6.54
N GLU A 339 13.17 6.33 6.23
CA GLU A 339 13.59 6.61 4.85
C GLU A 339 14.44 5.48 4.26
N GLN A 340 15.33 4.88 5.05
CA GLN A 340 16.14 3.74 4.61
C GLN A 340 15.27 2.52 4.28
N TYR A 341 14.33 2.14 5.14
CA TYR A 341 13.40 1.03 4.88
C TYR A 341 12.50 1.32 3.67
N GLN A 342 12.09 2.57 3.48
CA GLN A 342 11.32 2.94 2.29
C GLN A 342 12.13 2.82 1.00
N VAL A 343 13.40 3.21 1.01
CA VAL A 343 14.31 3.04 -0.15
C VAL A 343 14.53 1.55 -0.42
N GLU A 344 14.81 0.75 0.61
CA GLU A 344 14.95 -0.71 0.48
C GLU A 344 13.68 -1.34 -0.12
N ASN A 345 12.49 -0.91 0.29
CA ASN A 345 11.24 -1.39 -0.28
C ASN A 345 11.07 -1.01 -1.75
N ASP A 346 11.44 0.21 -2.14
CA ASP A 346 11.40 0.64 -3.54
C ASP A 346 12.36 -0.21 -4.41
N GLU A 347 13.54 -0.57 -3.90
CA GLU A 347 14.52 -1.44 -4.56
C GLU A 347 14.06 -2.89 -4.64
N LEU A 348 13.51 -3.43 -3.56
CA LEU A 348 12.95 -4.78 -3.50
C LEU A 348 11.76 -4.94 -4.46
N ALA A 349 10.85 -3.96 -4.50
CA ALA A 349 9.73 -3.97 -5.43
C ALA A 349 10.21 -3.94 -6.89
N ALA A 350 11.20 -3.09 -7.21
CA ALA A 350 11.79 -3.04 -8.55
C ALA A 350 12.48 -4.37 -8.92
N LEU A 351 13.18 -5.00 -7.99
CA LEU A 351 13.81 -6.31 -8.18
C LEU A 351 12.76 -7.40 -8.42
N ARG A 352 11.70 -7.46 -7.63
CA ARG A 352 10.59 -8.40 -7.79
C ARG A 352 9.94 -8.24 -9.18
N ASP A 353 9.61 -7.02 -9.56
CA ASP A 353 8.92 -6.71 -10.82
C ASP A 353 9.80 -7.03 -12.04
N TRP A 354 11.13 -6.94 -11.88
CA TRP A 354 12.09 -7.37 -12.91
C TRP A 354 12.25 -8.89 -12.96
N LEU A 355 12.33 -9.56 -11.81
CA LEU A 355 12.49 -11.02 -11.71
C LEU A 355 11.25 -11.78 -12.16
N LEU A 356 10.06 -11.29 -11.82
CA LEU A 356 8.80 -11.97 -12.05
C LEU A 356 8.62 -12.46 -13.49
N PRO A 357 8.69 -11.62 -14.54
CA PRO A 357 8.52 -12.10 -15.92
C PRO A 357 9.66 -13.04 -16.34
N MET A 358 10.89 -12.83 -15.90
CA MET A 358 12.04 -13.66 -16.27
C MET A 358 11.93 -15.08 -15.73
N LEU A 359 11.53 -15.21 -14.47
CA LEU A 359 11.33 -16.50 -13.82
C LEU A 359 10.12 -17.24 -14.40
N MET A 360 9.01 -16.53 -14.64
CA MET A 360 7.79 -17.13 -15.16
C MET A 360 7.92 -17.58 -16.62
N ASN A 361 8.77 -16.93 -17.42
CA ASN A 361 9.04 -17.30 -18.82
C ASN A 361 10.23 -18.25 -19.00
N GLY A 362 10.87 -18.67 -17.90
CA GLY A 362 12.06 -19.53 -17.95
C GLY A 362 13.29 -18.86 -18.59
N GLN A 363 13.34 -17.52 -18.61
CA GLN A 363 14.49 -16.74 -19.09
C GLN A 363 15.60 -16.63 -18.04
N ALA A 364 15.26 -16.83 -16.77
CA ALA A 364 16.19 -16.96 -15.68
C ALA A 364 15.98 -18.33 -15.01
N THR A 365 17.08 -19.01 -14.71
CA THR A 365 17.09 -20.26 -13.93
C THR A 365 17.68 -19.98 -12.54
N ILE A 366 17.17 -20.69 -11.55
CA ILE A 366 17.67 -20.61 -10.18
C ILE A 366 18.66 -21.77 -10.02
N GLU A 367 19.94 -21.44 -9.90
CA GLU A 367 20.97 -22.41 -9.52
C GLU A 367 20.97 -22.58 -8.00
N ASP A 368 21.28 -23.80 -7.53
CA ASP A 368 21.29 -24.14 -6.09
C ASP A 368 22.44 -23.47 -5.34
#